data_fd1c3068146a7890e1ba26e016f7f90e
#
_entry.id   fd1c3068146a7890e1ba26e016f7f90e
#
_cell.length_a   1.000
_cell.length_b   1.000
_cell.length_c   1.000
_cell.angle_alpha   90.00
_cell.angle_beta   90.00
_cell.angle_gamma   90.00
#
_symmetry.space_group_name_H-M   'P 1'
#
loop_
_entity.id
_entity.type
_entity.pdbx_description
1 polymer ?
#
loop_
_entity_poly.entity_id
_entity_poly.type
_entity_poly.pdbx_seq_one_letter_code
_entity_poly.pdbx_strand_id
1 'polypeptide(L)'
;MDEIAKSLILNNCTCVIGFKSALIDHILAAVSVQLNLPVISQVNSIDISNKNINFKQSIFSGKANSFIQTHLSSIIILNPAFEYKVENEGTNKLVVQDLLISSSLPYSITSITKQAHGVSLVDASYVVGAGRGLKDPGNWTMIEELAKKIGAATACSKPVSDINWRPH
;
A
#
# COMPACT_ATOMS: atom_id res chain seq x y z
N MET A 1 -8.49 -16.34 7.88
CA MET A 1 -8.77 -15.07 8.57
C MET A 1 -8.97 -15.29 10.06
N ASP A 2 -9.80 -16.26 10.44
CA ASP A 2 -10.08 -16.58 11.85
C ASP A 2 -8.84 -16.92 12.67
N GLU A 3 -7.85 -17.58 12.07
CA GLU A 3 -6.61 -17.94 12.76
C GLU A 3 -5.75 -16.71 13.11
N ILE A 4 -5.75 -15.69 12.24
CA ILE A 4 -5.06 -14.42 12.54
C ILE A 4 -5.72 -13.73 13.72
N ALA A 5 -7.04 -13.59 13.71
CA ALA A 5 -7.78 -12.97 14.81
C ALA A 5 -7.61 -13.73 16.13
N LYS A 6 -7.67 -15.07 16.11
CA LYS A 6 -7.39 -15.90 17.27
C LYS A 6 -5.98 -15.69 17.82
N SER A 7 -4.97 -15.66 16.95
CA SER A 7 -3.58 -15.42 17.34
C SER A 7 -3.41 -14.05 18.00
N LEU A 8 -4.04 -13.00 17.44
CA LEU A 8 -4.00 -11.65 18.01
C LEU A 8 -4.64 -11.59 19.40
N ILE A 9 -5.76 -12.27 19.60
CA ILE A 9 -6.42 -12.38 20.91
C ILE A 9 -5.53 -13.12 21.92
N LEU A 10 -4.99 -14.28 21.54
CA LEU A 10 -4.14 -15.09 22.40
C LEU A 10 -2.88 -14.36 22.86
N ASN A 11 -2.32 -13.50 22.01
CA ASN A 11 -1.15 -12.70 22.33
C ASN A 11 -1.47 -11.33 22.94
N ASN A 12 -2.73 -11.06 23.29
CA ASN A 12 -3.19 -9.77 23.84
C ASN A 12 -2.77 -8.56 22.98
N CYS A 13 -2.76 -8.71 21.65
CA CYS A 13 -2.41 -7.65 20.75
C CYS A 13 -3.49 -6.56 20.78
N THR A 14 -3.12 -5.36 21.18
CA THR A 14 -4.02 -4.20 21.23
C THR A 14 -3.96 -3.36 19.96
N CYS A 15 -2.87 -3.46 19.21
CA CYS A 15 -2.66 -2.71 17.97
C CYS A 15 -2.13 -3.63 16.87
N VAL A 16 -2.70 -3.50 15.68
CA VAL A 16 -2.26 -4.25 14.49
C VAL A 16 -1.82 -3.26 13.43
N ILE A 17 -0.62 -3.42 12.89
CA ILE A 17 -0.07 -2.51 11.90
C ILE A 17 0.26 -3.30 10.63
N GLY A 18 -0.13 -2.77 9.48
CA GLY A 18 0.23 -3.30 8.17
C GLY A 18 0.53 -2.20 7.16
N PHE A 19 1.38 -2.48 6.19
CA PHE A 19 1.58 -1.59 5.04
C PHE A 19 0.50 -1.84 4.00
N LYS A 20 -0.02 -0.77 3.41
CA LYS A 20 -1.09 -0.82 2.43
C LYS A 20 -0.72 -1.68 1.22
N SER A 21 -1.52 -2.69 0.97
CA SER A 21 -1.54 -3.49 -0.25
C SER A 21 -2.94 -4.10 -0.41
N ALA A 22 -3.30 -4.55 -1.60
CA ALA A 22 -4.60 -5.17 -1.83
C ALA A 22 -4.85 -6.38 -0.89
N LEU A 23 -3.82 -7.18 -0.62
CA LEU A 23 -3.90 -8.32 0.28
C LEU A 23 -4.06 -7.89 1.75
N ILE A 24 -3.25 -6.95 2.21
CA ILE A 24 -3.29 -6.46 3.61
C ILE A 24 -4.60 -5.74 3.89
N ASP A 25 -5.08 -4.89 2.97
CA ASP A 25 -6.36 -4.21 3.11
C ASP A 25 -7.50 -5.22 3.32
N HIS A 26 -7.51 -6.31 2.52
CA HIS A 26 -8.52 -7.36 2.61
C HIS A 26 -8.43 -8.14 3.93
N ILE A 27 -7.23 -8.56 4.33
CA ILE A 27 -7.00 -9.31 5.58
C ILE A 27 -7.39 -8.46 6.79
N LEU A 28 -6.88 -7.24 6.89
CA LEU A 28 -7.09 -6.40 8.04
C LEU A 28 -8.54 -5.89 8.16
N ALA A 29 -9.24 -5.69 7.03
CA ALA A 29 -10.67 -5.41 7.05
C ALA A 29 -11.47 -6.57 7.67
N ALA A 30 -11.17 -7.82 7.29
CA ALA A 30 -11.85 -8.98 7.85
C ALA A 30 -11.51 -9.19 9.34
N VAL A 31 -10.24 -8.99 9.74
CA VAL A 31 -9.80 -9.06 11.14
C VAL A 31 -10.50 -7.97 11.98
N SER A 32 -10.70 -6.76 11.44
CA SER A 32 -11.37 -5.68 12.16
C SER A 32 -12.80 -6.02 12.54
N VAL A 33 -13.52 -6.67 11.66
CA VAL A 33 -14.90 -7.12 11.93
C VAL A 33 -14.91 -8.16 13.05
N GLN A 34 -13.98 -9.12 13.03
CA GLN A 34 -13.90 -10.20 14.03
C GLN A 34 -13.49 -9.68 15.42
N LEU A 35 -12.56 -8.72 15.46
CA LEU A 35 -12.07 -8.14 16.71
C LEU A 35 -12.88 -6.92 17.19
N ASN A 36 -13.83 -6.45 16.37
CA ASN A 36 -14.57 -5.20 16.59
C ASN A 36 -13.64 -4.01 16.85
N LEU A 37 -12.57 -3.90 16.05
CA LEU A 37 -11.59 -2.83 16.16
C LEU A 37 -11.75 -1.84 14.99
N PRO A 38 -11.59 -0.52 15.22
CA PRO A 38 -11.59 0.47 14.16
C PRO A 38 -10.37 0.31 13.25
N VAL A 39 -10.55 0.56 11.96
CA VAL A 39 -9.46 0.58 10.96
C VAL A 39 -9.15 2.03 10.59
N ILE A 40 -7.88 2.40 10.71
CA ILE A 40 -7.36 3.70 10.27
C ILE A 40 -6.43 3.44 9.10
N SER A 41 -6.87 3.78 7.90
CA SER A 41 -6.13 3.49 6.66
C SER A 41 -5.37 4.73 6.14
N GLN A 42 -4.44 4.49 5.20
CA GLN A 42 -3.66 5.54 4.53
C GLN A 42 -2.92 6.50 5.49
N VAL A 43 -2.40 5.96 6.57
CA VAL A 43 -1.68 6.74 7.57
C VAL A 43 -0.31 7.16 7.03
N ASN A 44 -0.05 8.46 7.03
CA ASN A 44 1.22 9.04 6.57
C ASN A 44 2.19 9.35 7.71
N SER A 45 1.67 9.63 8.90
CA SER A 45 2.47 9.79 10.11
C SER A 45 1.69 9.43 11.37
N ILE A 46 2.42 9.01 12.38
CA ILE A 46 1.91 8.65 13.70
C ILE A 46 2.68 9.48 14.72
N ASP A 47 1.93 10.10 15.65
CA ASP A 47 2.49 10.75 16.83
C ASP A 47 1.85 10.16 18.07
N ILE A 48 2.67 9.74 19.02
CA ILE A 48 2.22 9.11 20.28
C ILE A 48 2.51 10.10 21.41
N SER A 49 1.46 10.65 21.98
CA SER A 49 1.54 11.58 23.08
C SER A 49 0.50 11.28 24.16
N ASN A 50 0.91 11.26 25.42
CA ASN A 50 0.01 11.15 26.59
C ASN A 50 -1.01 10.01 26.52
N LYS A 51 -0.60 8.81 26.06
CA LYS A 51 -1.45 7.61 25.87
C LYS A 51 -2.46 7.70 24.72
N ASN A 52 -2.45 8.78 23.96
CA ASN A 52 -3.23 8.91 22.74
C ASN A 52 -2.31 8.71 21.52
N ILE A 53 -2.87 8.14 20.47
CA ILE A 53 -2.20 8.02 19.19
C ILE A 53 -2.90 8.97 18.21
N ASN A 54 -2.12 9.85 17.64
CA ASN A 54 -2.57 10.81 16.63
C ASN A 54 -2.08 10.34 15.26
N PHE A 55 -3.00 10.25 14.32
CA PHE A 55 -2.74 9.82 12.94
C PHE A 55 -2.98 10.97 11.99
N LYS A 56 -2.09 11.11 11.03
CA LYS A 56 -2.25 12.03 9.91
C LYS A 56 -2.51 11.23 8.64
N GLN A 57 -3.59 11.57 7.94
CA GLN A 57 -3.95 11.00 6.63
C GLN A 57 -4.02 12.11 5.60
N SER A 58 -3.58 11.85 4.37
CA SER A 58 -3.89 12.70 3.23
C SER A 58 -5.25 12.34 2.64
N ILE A 59 -6.09 13.32 2.46
CA ILE A 59 -7.41 13.20 1.86
C ILE A 59 -7.54 14.09 0.62
N PHE A 60 -8.57 13.84 -0.21
CA PHE A 60 -8.81 14.56 -1.46
C PHE A 60 -7.57 14.61 -2.38
N SER A 61 -6.94 13.45 -2.61
CA SER A 61 -5.72 13.33 -3.44
C SER A 61 -4.57 14.25 -2.96
N GLY A 62 -4.39 14.36 -1.65
CA GLY A 62 -3.31 15.14 -1.05
C GLY A 62 -3.59 16.63 -0.86
N LYS A 63 -4.81 17.11 -1.20
CA LYS A 63 -5.17 18.52 -1.06
C LYS A 63 -5.46 18.95 0.39
N ALA A 64 -5.77 17.98 1.26
CA ALA A 64 -6.02 18.23 2.67
C ALA A 64 -5.46 17.11 3.54
N ASN A 65 -5.30 17.37 4.83
CA ASN A 65 -4.93 16.36 5.82
C ASN A 65 -6.05 16.21 6.84
N SER A 66 -6.37 14.98 7.17
CA SER A 66 -7.21 14.62 8.32
C SER A 66 -6.33 14.22 9.49
N PHE A 67 -6.69 14.64 10.68
CA PHE A 67 -6.04 14.25 11.93
C PHE A 67 -7.05 13.45 12.74
N ILE A 68 -6.68 12.22 13.08
CA ILE A 68 -7.51 11.29 13.83
C ILE A 68 -6.79 10.98 15.13
N GLN A 69 -7.50 11.06 16.23
CA GLN A 69 -7.02 10.64 17.53
C GLN A 69 -7.80 9.40 17.99
N THR A 70 -7.09 8.41 18.45
CA THR A 70 -7.71 7.19 19.02
C THR A 70 -6.90 6.64 20.18
N HIS A 71 -7.51 5.68 20.90
CA HIS A 71 -6.80 4.88 21.88
C HIS A 71 -6.03 3.74 21.19
N LEU A 72 -5.19 3.04 21.95
CA LEU A 72 -4.27 2.00 21.47
C LEU A 72 -4.94 0.85 20.69
N SER A 73 -6.23 0.55 20.97
CA SER A 73 -6.91 -0.58 20.34
C SER A 73 -7.42 -0.22 18.95
N SER A 74 -6.60 -0.41 17.94
CA SER A 74 -6.94 -0.11 16.54
C SER A 74 -6.11 -0.90 15.54
N ILE A 75 -6.62 -1.00 14.32
CA ILE A 75 -5.91 -1.53 13.15
C ILE A 75 -5.43 -0.36 12.30
N ILE A 76 -4.14 -0.32 12.02
CA ILE A 76 -3.46 0.78 11.35
C ILE A 76 -2.92 0.29 10.03
N ILE A 77 -3.32 0.91 8.93
CA ILE A 77 -2.79 0.63 7.59
C ILE A 77 -1.96 1.83 7.14
N LEU A 78 -0.65 1.62 7.15
CA LEU A 78 0.33 2.63 6.76
C LEU A 78 0.34 2.83 5.24
N ASN A 79 0.49 4.07 4.82
CA ASN A 79 0.75 4.38 3.42
C ASN A 79 2.15 3.84 3.04
N PRO A 80 2.38 3.31 1.82
CA PRO A 80 3.71 2.93 1.35
C PRO A 80 4.76 4.05 1.44
N ALA A 81 4.32 5.30 1.33
CA ALA A 81 5.16 6.49 1.50
C ALA A 81 5.27 6.98 2.96
N PHE A 82 4.96 6.11 3.94
CA PHE A 82 5.08 6.44 5.35
C PHE A 82 6.54 6.75 5.71
N GLU A 83 6.79 7.97 6.17
CA GLU A 83 8.11 8.41 6.60
C GLU A 83 8.31 8.10 8.09
N TYR A 84 9.41 7.45 8.42
CA TYR A 84 9.80 7.19 9.80
C TYR A 84 11.28 7.52 10.01
N LYS A 85 11.60 7.94 11.23
CA LYS A 85 12.98 8.08 11.68
C LYS A 85 13.28 7.02 12.72
N VAL A 86 14.35 6.30 12.52
CA VAL A 86 14.89 5.41 13.56
C VAL A 86 15.80 6.26 14.43
N GLU A 87 15.33 6.60 15.63
CA GLU A 87 16.11 7.43 16.55
C GLU A 87 17.02 6.60 17.47
N ASN A 88 16.62 5.34 17.75
CA ASN A 88 17.40 4.42 18.56
C ASN A 88 17.24 2.98 18.06
N GLU A 89 18.30 2.19 18.11
CA GLU A 89 18.20 0.74 17.96
C GLU A 89 17.51 0.18 19.20
N GLY A 90 16.24 -0.17 19.05
CA GLY A 90 15.46 -0.76 20.14
C GLY A 90 15.99 -2.16 20.50
N THR A 91 15.95 -2.51 21.77
CA THR A 91 16.25 -3.88 22.26
C THR A 91 15.07 -4.84 22.12
N ASN A 92 14.01 -4.44 21.42
CA ASN A 92 12.80 -5.23 21.27
C ASN A 92 13.09 -6.51 20.48
N LYS A 93 12.63 -7.64 21.01
CA LYS A 93 12.72 -8.93 20.30
C LYS A 93 11.55 -9.04 19.33
N LEU A 94 11.88 -9.29 18.07
CA LEU A 94 10.89 -9.73 17.09
C LEU A 94 10.50 -11.18 17.41
N VAL A 95 9.21 -11.42 17.64
CA VAL A 95 8.66 -12.78 17.76
C VAL A 95 7.96 -13.09 16.44
N VAL A 96 8.46 -14.08 15.73
CA VAL A 96 7.84 -14.61 14.50
C VAL A 96 7.02 -15.83 14.89
N GLN A 97 5.76 -15.84 14.49
CA GLN A 97 4.84 -16.93 14.71
C GLN A 97 4.30 -17.45 13.38
N ASP A 98 4.48 -18.75 13.14
CA ASP A 98 3.88 -19.43 12.02
C ASP A 98 2.41 -19.75 12.33
N LEU A 99 1.52 -19.38 11.42
CA LEU A 99 0.11 -19.68 11.51
C LEU A 99 -0.25 -20.83 10.58
N LEU A 100 -0.78 -21.91 11.14
CA LEU A 100 -1.35 -23.01 10.36
C LEU A 100 -2.74 -22.59 9.87
N ILE A 101 -2.86 -22.23 8.61
CA ILE A 101 -4.14 -21.87 7.98
C ILE A 101 -4.81 -23.16 7.55
N SER A 102 -5.85 -23.58 8.29
CA SER A 102 -6.62 -24.79 8.03
C SER A 102 -7.88 -24.56 7.19
N SER A 103 -8.22 -23.30 6.90
CA SER A 103 -9.45 -22.96 6.17
C SER A 103 -9.20 -22.79 4.68
N SER A 104 -10.05 -23.40 3.84
CA SER A 104 -10.12 -23.09 2.41
C SER A 104 -10.67 -21.68 2.22
N LEU A 105 -10.01 -20.88 1.41
CA LEU A 105 -10.56 -19.60 0.97
C LEU A 105 -11.82 -19.86 0.11
N PRO A 106 -12.85 -19.00 0.19
CA PRO A 106 -14.06 -19.14 -0.62
C PRO A 106 -13.81 -18.86 -2.11
N TYR A 107 -12.58 -18.59 -2.50
CA TYR A 107 -12.14 -18.35 -3.88
C TYR A 107 -10.77 -18.98 -4.13
N SER A 108 -10.47 -19.27 -5.38
CA SER A 108 -9.17 -19.76 -5.83
C SER A 108 -8.64 -18.87 -6.95
N ILE A 109 -7.32 -18.67 -6.96
CA ILE A 109 -6.65 -17.99 -8.08
C ILE A 109 -6.56 -18.97 -9.23
N THR A 110 -7.30 -18.73 -10.32
CA THR A 110 -7.32 -19.61 -11.50
C THR A 110 -6.14 -19.34 -12.43
N SER A 111 -5.65 -18.11 -12.49
CA SER A 111 -4.47 -17.76 -13.29
C SER A 111 -3.81 -16.48 -12.79
N ILE A 112 -2.51 -16.39 -12.96
CA ILE A 112 -1.74 -15.16 -12.72
C ILE A 112 -0.99 -14.83 -14.00
N THR A 113 -1.35 -13.72 -14.64
CA THR A 113 -0.64 -13.22 -15.81
C THR A 113 0.34 -12.14 -15.36
N LYS A 114 1.63 -12.43 -15.44
CA LYS A 114 2.68 -11.43 -15.20
C LYS A 114 2.98 -10.70 -16.50
N GLN A 115 3.05 -9.38 -16.46
CA GLN A 115 3.55 -8.61 -17.62
C GLN A 115 5.03 -8.94 -17.83
N ALA A 116 5.36 -9.43 -19.02
CA ALA A 116 6.67 -10.02 -19.32
C ALA A 116 7.77 -8.98 -19.66
N HIS A 117 7.45 -7.70 -19.81
CA HIS A 117 8.39 -6.71 -20.32
C HIS A 117 8.38 -5.40 -19.54
N GLY A 118 9.59 -4.96 -19.16
CA GLY A 118 9.85 -3.64 -18.59
C GLY A 118 9.80 -3.58 -17.06
N VAL A 119 10.18 -2.42 -16.54
CA VAL A 119 10.07 -2.11 -15.11
C VAL A 119 8.61 -1.86 -14.79
N SER A 120 8.07 -2.59 -13.80
CA SER A 120 6.69 -2.37 -13.33
C SER A 120 6.53 -0.92 -12.87
N LEU A 121 5.46 -0.26 -13.29
CA LEU A 121 5.17 1.12 -12.89
C LEU A 121 5.07 1.27 -11.36
N VAL A 122 4.56 0.24 -10.67
CA VAL A 122 4.38 0.23 -9.22
C VAL A 122 5.71 0.11 -8.47
N ASP A 123 6.68 -0.61 -9.06
CA ASP A 123 7.98 -0.90 -8.43
C ASP A 123 9.09 0.03 -8.92
N ALA A 124 8.78 0.91 -9.88
CA ALA A 124 9.76 1.78 -10.51
C ALA A 124 10.22 2.91 -9.59
N SER A 125 11.55 3.04 -9.40
CA SER A 125 12.16 4.20 -8.72
C SER A 125 12.04 5.49 -9.54
N TYR A 126 12.00 5.36 -10.87
CA TYR A 126 11.84 6.49 -11.81
C TYR A 126 10.76 6.17 -12.83
N VAL A 127 9.97 7.17 -13.17
CA VAL A 127 8.90 7.06 -14.17
C VAL A 127 9.00 8.21 -15.16
N VAL A 128 9.01 7.89 -16.45
CA VAL A 128 8.91 8.89 -17.53
C VAL A 128 7.47 8.88 -18.04
N GLY A 129 6.73 9.94 -17.71
CA GLY A 129 5.33 10.09 -18.09
C GLY A 129 5.16 11.01 -19.29
N ALA A 130 4.25 10.66 -20.21
CA ALA A 130 3.91 11.51 -21.33
C ALA A 130 2.41 11.63 -21.57
N GLY A 131 2.04 12.74 -22.18
CA GLY A 131 0.67 13.11 -22.48
C GLY A 131 0.46 13.45 -23.96
N ARG A 132 -0.74 13.97 -24.28
CA ARG A 132 -1.10 14.41 -25.64
C ARG A 132 -0.19 15.52 -26.20
N GLY A 133 0.63 16.16 -25.35
CA GLY A 133 1.65 17.12 -25.80
C GLY A 133 2.70 16.53 -26.75
N LEU A 134 2.83 15.20 -26.82
CA LEU A 134 3.64 14.51 -27.83
C LEU A 134 3.09 14.68 -29.27
N LYS A 135 1.82 15.08 -29.43
CA LYS A 135 1.11 15.35 -30.66
C LYS A 135 0.88 14.14 -31.58
N ASP A 136 1.78 13.16 -31.58
CA ASP A 136 1.75 11.96 -32.44
C ASP A 136 2.18 10.72 -31.66
N PRO A 137 1.51 9.56 -31.84
CA PRO A 137 1.92 8.31 -31.20
C PRO A 137 3.32 7.85 -31.61
N GLY A 138 3.79 8.19 -32.80
CA GLY A 138 5.15 7.86 -33.27
C GLY A 138 6.25 8.55 -32.46
N ASN A 139 5.94 9.69 -31.82
CA ASN A 139 6.91 10.39 -30.97
C ASN A 139 7.14 9.67 -29.62
N TRP A 140 6.41 8.58 -29.36
CA TRP A 140 6.56 7.81 -28.11
C TRP A 140 7.94 7.16 -27.98
N THR A 141 8.59 6.84 -29.09
CA THR A 141 9.93 6.27 -29.10
C THR A 141 10.93 7.08 -28.29
N MET A 142 10.83 8.40 -28.31
CA MET A 142 11.69 9.30 -27.53
C MET A 142 11.51 9.07 -26.01
N ILE A 143 10.27 8.80 -25.56
CA ILE A 143 9.95 8.52 -24.16
C ILE A 143 10.53 7.16 -23.73
N GLU A 144 10.39 6.15 -24.60
CA GLU A 144 10.93 4.80 -24.34
C GLU A 144 12.46 4.80 -24.31
N GLU A 145 13.10 5.52 -25.23
CA GLU A 145 14.56 5.66 -25.24
C GLU A 145 15.08 6.35 -23.98
N LEU A 146 14.43 7.44 -23.56
CA LEU A 146 14.80 8.13 -22.33
C LEU A 146 14.63 7.20 -21.11
N ALA A 147 13.48 6.57 -21.01
CA ALA A 147 13.19 5.64 -19.92
C ALA A 147 14.21 4.49 -19.85
N LYS A 148 14.56 3.91 -21.00
CA LYS A 148 15.59 2.86 -21.09
C LYS A 148 16.97 3.34 -20.62
N LYS A 149 17.36 4.57 -20.98
CA LYS A 149 18.67 5.13 -20.58
C LYS A 149 18.79 5.34 -19.08
N ILE A 150 17.73 5.68 -18.40
CA ILE A 150 17.73 5.95 -16.95
C ILE A 150 17.17 4.81 -16.11
N GLY A 151 16.79 3.68 -16.71
CA GLY A 151 16.21 2.54 -16.00
C GLY A 151 14.82 2.84 -15.44
N ALA A 152 14.02 3.68 -16.10
CA ALA A 152 12.70 4.10 -15.66
C ALA A 152 11.59 3.27 -16.30
N ALA A 153 10.43 3.21 -15.62
CA ALA A 153 9.19 2.79 -16.24
C ALA A 153 8.61 3.92 -17.10
N THR A 154 7.78 3.56 -18.09
CA THR A 154 7.00 4.54 -18.87
C THR A 154 5.55 4.59 -18.41
N ALA A 155 4.97 5.78 -18.42
CA ALA A 155 3.55 5.98 -18.12
C ALA A 155 2.91 6.94 -19.13
N CYS A 156 1.62 6.81 -19.33
CA CYS A 156 0.84 7.76 -20.11
C CYS A 156 -0.30 8.37 -19.31
N SER A 157 -0.73 9.55 -19.72
CA SER A 157 -1.95 10.13 -19.17
C SER A 157 -3.19 9.38 -19.70
N LYS A 158 -4.26 9.31 -18.90
CA LYS A 158 -5.51 8.66 -19.31
C LYS A 158 -6.00 9.10 -20.71
N PRO A 159 -6.02 10.41 -21.09
CA PRO A 159 -6.40 10.81 -22.43
C PRO A 159 -5.56 10.23 -23.57
N VAL A 160 -4.37 9.73 -23.31
CA VAL A 160 -3.50 9.05 -24.30
C VAL A 160 -3.94 7.60 -24.47
N SER A 161 -4.23 6.90 -23.40
CA SER A 161 -4.76 5.53 -23.46
C SER A 161 -6.18 5.50 -24.03
N ASP A 162 -7.04 6.47 -23.70
CA ASP A 162 -8.41 6.57 -24.22
C ASP A 162 -8.47 6.71 -25.76
N ILE A 163 -7.42 7.29 -26.38
CA ILE A 163 -7.29 7.37 -27.85
C ILE A 163 -6.39 6.26 -28.45
N ASN A 164 -6.13 5.21 -27.68
CA ASN A 164 -5.36 4.03 -28.07
C ASN A 164 -3.92 4.30 -28.55
N TRP A 165 -3.30 5.39 -28.13
CA TRP A 165 -1.87 5.59 -28.40
C TRP A 165 -1.00 4.63 -27.58
N ARG A 166 -1.45 4.30 -26.37
CA ARG A 166 -0.82 3.32 -25.47
C ARG A 166 -1.88 2.55 -24.69
N PRO A 167 -1.61 1.30 -24.31
CA PRO A 167 -2.51 0.52 -23.47
C PRO A 167 -2.68 1.14 -22.08
N HIS A 168 -3.76 0.76 -21.41
CA HIS A 168 -4.03 1.14 -20.00
C HIS A 168 -3.09 0.44 -19.04
#